data_eb2f103b4ca01c570ccf9cb60c9d2cec
#
_entry.id   eb2f103b4ca01c570ccf9cb60c9d2cec
#
_cell.length_a   1.000
_cell.length_b   1.000
_cell.length_c   1.000
_cell.angle_alpha   90.00
_cell.angle_beta   90.00
_cell.angle_gamma   90.00
#
_symmetry.space_group_name_H-M   'P 1'
#
loop_
_entity.id
_entity.type
_entity.pdbx_description
1 polymer ?
#
loop_
_entity_poly.entity_id
_entity_poly.type
_entity_poly.pdbx_seq_one_letter_code
_entity_poly.pdbx_strand_id
1 'polypeptide(L)'
;MAETKQEFYKWLDSSVRSADIPRVKKLCDLVDTYSKSNRKLGYSLFEVTNADDVYKVIKVVNKDVVFRARNSRQIQKIDSALNEYYRFFIKYISSYALDKKSNPNIGDKTDKISCAGQTAFFTALLEQYRKILSANYKKGFRLNDKLSLRRFRIQWKNTFETELQYDDQTICDHIQSITIKYGNMAYLPEDMLGEAAKQRLLKYISDTFESGKNIIYYDSLYRNFADDFAQGRINSVDMLKTYLIYINHSNMYFLKKNYIASGENVETDEAQEIRDFLISSGMPVKTEDIVLALSHISNSKIKNIISGSNSDEFIRNKKGEYFHADIVELTQYEIDLIARWISLSIADKKYMGGKELTDTIESELPSVMERYPYLTGIGLRDVIGYKLKDRFSFKGKIISTFGEKLSMSDIFATFAKNHNHFTLEQLDILKEDLDTSIYFEPVYENSLRISKDEFVSKSQAKFDVIATDNVLEQFCIGDYVSVKNVDLFGGFPNAGFPWNPFLLQSYVAFYSKKFKLIYGGFTAKKAVGAIVKISAEINTIDDVIIRALADSNISLNSDNALQYLYDLGYIARRSYNNIDFVVSKAKLYRASKGD
;
A
#
# COMPACT_ATOMS: atom_id res chain seq x y z
N MET A 1 -39.40 -15.87 -35.68
CA MET A 1 -37.95 -16.21 -35.73
C MET A 1 -37.04 -14.97 -35.81
N ALA A 2 -37.26 -14.06 -36.73
CA ALA A 2 -36.40 -12.85 -36.83
C ALA A 2 -36.55 -11.84 -35.67
N GLU A 3 -37.71 -11.82 -35.03
CA GLU A 3 -38.07 -10.77 -34.06
C GLU A 3 -37.36 -10.90 -32.71
N THR A 4 -37.39 -12.05 -32.08
CA THR A 4 -36.74 -12.26 -30.77
C THR A 4 -35.21 -12.12 -30.84
N LYS A 5 -34.60 -12.62 -31.92
CA LYS A 5 -33.18 -12.45 -32.17
C LYS A 5 -32.79 -11.00 -32.38
N GLN A 6 -33.60 -10.27 -33.17
CA GLN A 6 -33.38 -8.83 -33.42
C GLN A 6 -33.56 -8.00 -32.14
N GLU A 7 -34.59 -8.28 -31.36
CA GLU A 7 -34.84 -7.62 -30.07
C GLU A 7 -33.72 -7.88 -29.07
N PHE A 8 -33.21 -9.12 -28.98
CA PHE A 8 -32.05 -9.44 -28.15
C PHE A 8 -30.80 -8.65 -28.61
N TYR A 9 -30.58 -8.56 -29.91
CA TYR A 9 -29.42 -7.83 -30.42
C TYR A 9 -29.54 -6.32 -30.21
N LYS A 10 -30.71 -5.73 -30.30
CA LYS A 10 -30.99 -4.33 -29.93
C LYS A 10 -30.78 -4.12 -28.42
N TRP A 11 -31.23 -5.07 -27.61
CA TRP A 11 -31.04 -4.99 -26.17
C TRP A 11 -29.55 -5.09 -25.79
N LEU A 12 -28.77 -5.95 -26.44
CA LEU A 12 -27.31 -6.02 -26.24
C LEU A 12 -26.64 -4.69 -26.57
N ASP A 13 -27.03 -4.05 -27.67
CA ASP A 13 -26.48 -2.75 -28.10
C ASP A 13 -26.74 -1.63 -27.05
N SER A 14 -27.78 -1.77 -26.23
CA SER A 14 -28.12 -0.86 -25.14
C SER A 14 -27.64 -1.27 -23.74
N SER A 15 -27.26 -2.52 -23.55
CA SER A 15 -27.09 -3.12 -22.20
C SER A 15 -25.72 -3.73 -21.94
N VAL A 16 -24.88 -3.94 -22.96
CA VAL A 16 -23.57 -4.60 -22.87
C VAL A 16 -22.49 -3.69 -23.44
N ARG A 17 -21.26 -3.80 -22.94
CA ARG A 17 -20.11 -3.03 -23.48
C ARG A 17 -19.95 -3.28 -24.96
N SER A 18 -19.80 -2.22 -25.75
CA SER A 18 -19.74 -2.27 -27.21
C SER A 18 -18.70 -3.26 -27.75
N ALA A 19 -17.55 -3.39 -27.10
CA ALA A 19 -16.49 -4.32 -27.45
C ALA A 19 -16.86 -5.81 -27.27
N ASP A 20 -17.80 -6.14 -26.38
CA ASP A 20 -18.22 -7.52 -26.09
C ASP A 20 -19.44 -7.95 -26.92
N ILE A 21 -20.19 -7.02 -27.51
CA ILE A 21 -21.42 -7.31 -28.24
C ILE A 21 -21.24 -8.27 -29.43
N PRO A 22 -20.28 -8.06 -30.35
CA PRO A 22 -20.06 -9.00 -31.46
C PRO A 22 -19.73 -10.41 -30.97
N ARG A 23 -19.06 -10.51 -29.83
CA ARG A 23 -18.66 -11.75 -29.21
C ARG A 23 -19.84 -12.47 -28.58
N VAL A 24 -20.71 -11.77 -27.82
CA VAL A 24 -21.90 -12.33 -27.22
C VAL A 24 -22.85 -12.82 -28.33
N LYS A 25 -23.08 -12.00 -29.38
CA LYS A 25 -23.87 -12.38 -30.56
C LYS A 25 -23.35 -13.71 -31.15
N LYS A 26 -22.06 -13.80 -31.43
CA LYS A 26 -21.41 -14.99 -32.00
C LYS A 26 -21.54 -16.23 -31.12
N LEU A 27 -21.43 -16.06 -29.79
CA LEU A 27 -21.54 -17.18 -28.85
C LEU A 27 -22.98 -17.67 -28.69
N CYS A 28 -23.98 -16.77 -28.72
CA CYS A 28 -25.38 -17.16 -28.74
C CYS A 28 -25.76 -17.85 -30.07
N ASP A 29 -25.24 -17.41 -31.20
CA ASP A 29 -25.42 -18.09 -32.48
C ASP A 29 -24.79 -19.51 -32.51
N LEU A 30 -23.63 -19.67 -31.85
CA LEU A 30 -23.02 -20.99 -31.69
C LEU A 30 -23.90 -21.95 -30.88
N VAL A 31 -24.47 -21.42 -29.77
CA VAL A 31 -25.39 -22.21 -28.93
C VAL A 31 -26.71 -22.48 -29.66
N ASP A 32 -27.22 -21.54 -30.43
CA ASP A 32 -28.43 -21.73 -31.25
C ASP A 32 -28.23 -22.85 -32.27
N THR A 33 -27.11 -22.87 -32.97
CA THR A 33 -26.74 -23.93 -33.91
C THR A 33 -26.63 -25.29 -33.22
N TYR A 34 -26.01 -25.32 -32.04
CA TYR A 34 -25.92 -26.54 -31.24
C TYR A 34 -27.29 -26.99 -30.75
N SER A 35 -28.14 -26.07 -30.26
CA SER A 35 -29.49 -26.38 -29.78
C SER A 35 -30.37 -27.03 -30.85
N LYS A 36 -30.33 -26.48 -32.07
CA LYS A 36 -31.06 -27.05 -33.23
C LYS A 36 -30.61 -28.46 -33.60
N SER A 37 -29.33 -28.74 -33.49
CA SER A 37 -28.75 -30.04 -33.84
C SER A 37 -28.78 -31.07 -32.71
N ASN A 38 -29.08 -30.67 -31.49
CA ASN A 38 -29.07 -31.56 -30.32
C ASN A 38 -30.37 -32.37 -30.22
N ARG A 39 -30.25 -33.68 -30.11
CA ARG A 39 -31.39 -34.61 -30.05
C ARG A 39 -32.35 -34.40 -28.86
N LYS A 40 -31.90 -33.74 -27.80
CA LYS A 40 -32.70 -33.46 -26.59
C LYS A 40 -33.43 -32.13 -26.64
N LEU A 41 -32.99 -31.22 -27.50
CA LEU A 41 -33.56 -29.88 -27.65
C LEU A 41 -34.32 -29.79 -28.97
N GLY A 42 -33.64 -29.79 -30.10
CA GLY A 42 -34.23 -29.82 -31.44
C GLY A 42 -34.88 -28.50 -31.89
N TYR A 43 -34.69 -27.43 -31.14
CA TYR A 43 -35.25 -26.11 -31.43
C TYR A 43 -34.20 -24.97 -31.33
N SER A 44 -34.53 -23.84 -31.91
CA SER A 44 -33.68 -22.66 -31.85
C SER A 44 -33.68 -22.02 -30.47
N LEU A 45 -32.53 -21.57 -30.00
CA LEU A 45 -32.41 -20.72 -28.79
C LEU A 45 -33.30 -19.47 -28.90
N PHE A 46 -33.46 -18.93 -30.12
CA PHE A 46 -34.25 -17.73 -30.40
C PHE A 46 -35.73 -17.99 -30.70
N GLU A 47 -36.16 -19.26 -30.73
CA GLU A 47 -37.55 -19.67 -30.92
C GLU A 47 -38.25 -20.11 -29.63
N VAL A 48 -37.52 -20.11 -28.53
CA VAL A 48 -38.10 -20.44 -27.23
C VAL A 48 -39.12 -19.41 -26.81
N THR A 49 -40.23 -19.85 -26.23
CA THR A 49 -41.37 -19.00 -25.86
C THR A 49 -41.49 -18.78 -24.34
N ASN A 50 -40.71 -19.52 -23.55
CA ASN A 50 -40.72 -19.43 -22.10
C ASN A 50 -39.32 -19.53 -21.50
N ALA A 51 -39.15 -19.03 -20.27
CA ALA A 51 -37.88 -19.01 -19.56
C ALA A 51 -37.34 -20.44 -19.23
N ASP A 52 -38.26 -21.41 -19.04
CA ASP A 52 -37.87 -22.79 -18.74
C ASP A 52 -37.17 -23.48 -19.91
N ASP A 53 -37.58 -23.16 -21.15
CA ASP A 53 -36.90 -23.69 -22.34
C ASP A 53 -35.55 -23.06 -22.57
N VAL A 54 -35.36 -21.74 -22.28
CA VAL A 54 -34.04 -21.13 -22.24
C VAL A 54 -33.17 -21.81 -21.20
N TYR A 55 -33.73 -22.06 -20.02
CA TYR A 55 -33.03 -22.76 -18.95
C TYR A 55 -32.69 -24.22 -19.31
N LYS A 56 -33.58 -24.94 -20.02
CA LYS A 56 -33.27 -26.28 -20.56
C LYS A 56 -32.09 -26.26 -21.53
N VAL A 57 -32.02 -25.25 -22.42
CA VAL A 57 -30.86 -25.08 -23.31
C VAL A 57 -29.59 -24.87 -22.50
N ILE A 58 -29.59 -23.98 -21.52
CA ILE A 58 -28.45 -23.75 -20.63
C ILE A 58 -28.02 -25.03 -19.91
N LYS A 59 -28.98 -25.78 -19.37
CA LYS A 59 -28.74 -27.05 -18.64
C LYS A 59 -28.15 -28.15 -19.54
N VAL A 60 -28.63 -28.26 -20.78
CA VAL A 60 -28.12 -29.24 -21.75
C VAL A 60 -26.71 -28.85 -22.20
N VAL A 61 -26.47 -27.59 -22.53
CA VAL A 61 -25.13 -27.08 -22.89
C VAL A 61 -24.12 -27.32 -21.76
N ASN A 62 -24.54 -27.08 -20.52
CA ASN A 62 -23.66 -27.24 -19.35
C ASN A 62 -23.37 -28.71 -19.00
N LYS A 63 -24.24 -29.66 -19.37
CA LYS A 63 -24.06 -31.08 -19.13
C LYS A 63 -23.42 -31.85 -20.30
N ASP A 64 -23.35 -31.26 -21.49
CA ASP A 64 -22.77 -31.92 -22.67
C ASP A 64 -21.25 -31.86 -22.64
N VAL A 65 -20.65 -32.96 -22.25
CA VAL A 65 -19.19 -33.13 -22.14
C VAL A 65 -18.49 -32.92 -23.49
N VAL A 66 -19.09 -33.35 -24.59
CA VAL A 66 -18.51 -33.23 -25.94
C VAL A 66 -18.52 -31.78 -26.41
N PHE A 67 -19.65 -31.09 -26.23
CA PHE A 67 -19.75 -29.68 -26.56
C PHE A 67 -18.76 -28.85 -25.73
N ARG A 68 -18.70 -29.10 -24.43
CA ARG A 68 -17.78 -28.38 -23.52
C ARG A 68 -16.32 -28.66 -23.84
N ALA A 69 -15.93 -29.85 -24.15
CA ALA A 69 -14.57 -30.20 -24.55
C ALA A 69 -14.15 -29.50 -25.86
N ARG A 70 -15.04 -29.50 -26.87
CA ARG A 70 -14.79 -28.78 -28.14
C ARG A 70 -14.66 -27.26 -27.96
N ASN A 71 -15.31 -26.71 -26.98
CA ASN A 71 -15.34 -25.27 -26.72
C ASN A 71 -14.58 -24.87 -25.44
N SER A 72 -13.68 -25.69 -24.93
CA SER A 72 -13.01 -25.55 -23.63
C SER A 72 -12.36 -24.18 -23.42
N ARG A 73 -11.74 -23.60 -24.47
CA ARG A 73 -11.08 -22.28 -24.42
C ARG A 73 -12.04 -21.08 -24.26
N GLN A 74 -13.34 -21.27 -24.50
CA GLN A 74 -14.33 -20.19 -24.46
C GLN A 74 -15.59 -20.53 -23.65
N ILE A 75 -15.57 -21.63 -22.88
CA ILE A 75 -16.75 -22.13 -22.17
C ILE A 75 -17.31 -21.13 -21.16
N GLN A 76 -16.45 -20.48 -20.37
CA GLN A 76 -16.88 -19.43 -19.43
C GLN A 76 -17.55 -18.25 -20.13
N LYS A 77 -17.14 -17.96 -21.36
CA LYS A 77 -17.69 -16.89 -22.18
C LYS A 77 -19.05 -17.30 -22.78
N ILE A 78 -19.22 -18.59 -23.11
CA ILE A 78 -20.51 -19.17 -23.53
C ILE A 78 -21.50 -19.12 -22.36
N ASP A 79 -21.06 -19.51 -21.15
CA ASP A 79 -21.91 -19.46 -19.96
C ASP A 79 -22.35 -18.00 -19.66
N SER A 80 -21.44 -17.03 -19.81
CA SER A 80 -21.75 -15.61 -19.68
C SER A 80 -22.75 -15.11 -20.74
N ALA A 81 -22.54 -15.48 -22.01
CA ALA A 81 -23.43 -15.09 -23.11
C ALA A 81 -24.85 -15.65 -22.96
N LEU A 82 -24.96 -16.89 -22.50
CA LEU A 82 -26.26 -17.53 -22.20
C LEU A 82 -26.96 -16.87 -21.01
N ASN A 83 -26.22 -16.45 -20.00
CA ASN A 83 -26.79 -15.72 -18.87
C ASN A 83 -27.32 -14.33 -19.31
N GLU A 84 -26.62 -13.65 -20.23
CA GLU A 84 -27.12 -12.39 -20.81
C GLU A 84 -28.38 -12.61 -21.64
N TYR A 85 -28.43 -13.69 -22.44
CA TYR A 85 -29.65 -14.03 -23.17
C TYR A 85 -30.82 -14.36 -22.23
N TYR A 86 -30.57 -15.07 -21.15
CA TYR A 86 -31.59 -15.39 -20.14
C TYR A 86 -32.10 -14.12 -19.43
N ARG A 87 -31.23 -13.18 -19.10
CA ARG A 87 -31.61 -11.87 -18.53
C ARG A 87 -32.47 -11.04 -19.48
N PHE A 88 -32.06 -10.99 -20.74
CA PHE A 88 -32.87 -10.34 -21.78
C PHE A 88 -34.25 -10.98 -21.86
N PHE A 89 -34.29 -12.29 -21.92
CA PHE A 89 -35.53 -13.03 -22.11
C PHE A 89 -36.55 -12.78 -20.97
N ILE A 90 -36.08 -12.79 -19.72
CA ILE A 90 -36.90 -12.44 -18.56
C ILE A 90 -37.40 -11.00 -18.66
N LYS A 91 -36.55 -10.04 -19.00
CA LYS A 91 -36.89 -8.62 -19.09
C LYS A 91 -37.84 -8.34 -20.26
N TYR A 92 -37.62 -8.96 -21.41
CA TYR A 92 -38.44 -8.84 -22.59
C TYR A 92 -39.86 -9.36 -22.34
N ILE A 93 -40.00 -10.50 -21.73
CA ILE A 93 -41.30 -11.07 -21.36
C ILE A 93 -41.99 -10.19 -20.31
N SER A 94 -41.27 -9.63 -19.35
CA SER A 94 -41.82 -8.73 -18.33
C SER A 94 -42.33 -7.42 -18.92
N SER A 95 -41.61 -6.83 -19.89
CA SER A 95 -42.04 -5.60 -20.58
C SER A 95 -43.26 -5.84 -21.46
N TYR A 96 -43.32 -6.97 -22.15
CA TYR A 96 -44.45 -7.33 -23.01
C TYR A 96 -45.75 -7.58 -22.21
N ALA A 97 -45.61 -8.03 -20.97
CA ALA A 97 -46.74 -8.20 -20.04
C ALA A 97 -47.26 -6.86 -19.48
N LEU A 98 -46.40 -5.84 -19.36
CA LEU A 98 -46.76 -4.49 -18.91
C LEU A 98 -47.47 -3.68 -20.05
N ASP A 99 -47.00 -3.76 -21.29
CA ASP A 99 -47.59 -3.07 -22.42
C ASP A 99 -49.04 -3.56 -22.75
N LYS A 100 -49.35 -4.83 -22.48
CA LYS A 100 -50.71 -5.37 -22.61
C LYS A 100 -51.69 -4.86 -21.56
N LYS A 101 -51.24 -4.39 -20.40
CA LYS A 101 -52.09 -3.78 -19.37
C LYS A 101 -52.51 -2.35 -19.74
N SER A 102 -51.75 -1.68 -20.61
CA SER A 102 -51.98 -0.32 -21.03
C SER A 102 -52.82 -0.18 -22.33
N ASN A 103 -53.14 -1.26 -23.06
CA ASN A 103 -53.91 -1.16 -24.30
C ASN A 103 -54.80 -2.42 -24.55
N PRO A 104 -56.08 -2.42 -24.16
CA PRO A 104 -56.97 -3.58 -24.22
C PRO A 104 -57.55 -3.97 -25.60
N ASN A 105 -57.15 -3.32 -26.69
CA ASN A 105 -57.75 -3.50 -28.00
C ASN A 105 -56.80 -4.10 -29.06
N ILE A 106 -56.30 -5.30 -28.88
CA ILE A 106 -55.81 -6.14 -29.99
C ILE A 106 -56.25 -7.55 -29.74
N GLY A 107 -57.32 -7.94 -30.43
CA GLY A 107 -57.79 -9.33 -30.45
C GLY A 107 -56.91 -10.16 -31.35
N ASP A 108 -56.34 -11.24 -30.83
CA ASP A 108 -56.34 -12.53 -31.49
C ASP A 108 -56.17 -13.69 -30.49
N LYS A 109 -56.90 -14.75 -30.77
CA LYS A 109 -57.18 -15.84 -29.81
C LYS A 109 -56.16 -16.95 -29.91
N THR A 110 -55.88 -17.55 -28.75
CA THR A 110 -55.73 -18.94 -28.35
C THR A 110 -54.39 -19.44 -27.85
N ASP A 111 -53.22 -18.87 -28.17
CA ASP A 111 -51.93 -19.44 -27.65
C ASP A 111 -51.13 -18.56 -26.69
N LYS A 112 -51.62 -17.32 -26.42
CA LYS A 112 -50.88 -16.32 -25.60
C LYS A 112 -51.20 -16.36 -24.09
N ILE A 113 -52.20 -17.10 -23.66
CA ILE A 113 -52.67 -17.16 -22.26
C ILE A 113 -51.71 -17.99 -21.40
N SER A 114 -51.04 -18.99 -21.97
CA SER A 114 -50.10 -19.83 -21.25
C SER A 114 -48.80 -19.13 -20.82
N CYS A 115 -48.25 -18.29 -21.67
CA CYS A 115 -46.99 -17.58 -21.39
C CYS A 115 -47.11 -16.47 -20.33
N ALA A 116 -48.19 -15.69 -20.39
CA ALA A 116 -48.44 -14.64 -19.39
C ALA A 116 -48.73 -15.22 -17.99
N GLY A 117 -49.39 -16.38 -17.92
CA GLY A 117 -49.62 -17.10 -16.69
C GLY A 117 -48.38 -17.70 -16.08
N GLN A 118 -47.47 -18.26 -16.91
CA GLN A 118 -46.20 -18.86 -16.43
C GLN A 118 -45.23 -17.78 -15.95
N THR A 119 -45.16 -16.59 -16.61
CA THR A 119 -44.31 -15.47 -16.16
C THR A 119 -44.84 -14.91 -14.84
N ALA A 120 -46.14 -14.71 -14.72
CA ALA A 120 -46.76 -14.29 -13.48
C ALA A 120 -46.52 -15.30 -12.33
N PHE A 121 -46.61 -16.61 -12.62
CA PHE A 121 -46.31 -17.64 -11.67
C PHE A 121 -44.85 -17.65 -11.22
N PHE A 122 -43.89 -17.50 -12.16
CA PHE A 122 -42.45 -17.44 -11.83
C PHE A 122 -42.09 -16.19 -11.05
N THR A 123 -42.67 -15.06 -11.41
CA THR A 123 -42.49 -13.81 -10.64
C THR A 123 -43.06 -13.96 -9.22
N ALA A 124 -44.25 -14.55 -9.08
CA ALA A 124 -44.84 -14.84 -7.78
C ALA A 124 -43.99 -15.83 -6.97
N LEU A 125 -43.41 -16.82 -7.63
CA LEU A 125 -42.46 -17.77 -7.01
C LEU A 125 -41.22 -17.05 -6.49
N LEU A 126 -40.58 -16.20 -7.28
CA LEU A 126 -39.41 -15.43 -6.85
C LEU A 126 -39.72 -14.47 -5.69
N GLU A 127 -40.91 -13.87 -5.67
CA GLU A 127 -41.37 -13.07 -4.52
C GLU A 127 -41.57 -13.93 -3.26
N GLN A 128 -41.99 -15.18 -3.39
CA GLN A 128 -42.04 -16.12 -2.25
C GLN A 128 -40.61 -16.44 -1.73
N TYR A 129 -39.62 -16.65 -2.64
CA TYR A 129 -38.22 -16.80 -2.26
C TYR A 129 -37.71 -15.55 -1.53
N ARG A 130 -38.01 -14.37 -2.08
CA ARG A 130 -37.64 -13.07 -1.46
C ARG A 130 -38.23 -12.95 -0.04
N LYS A 131 -39.49 -13.32 0.15
CA LYS A 131 -40.17 -13.29 1.44
C LYS A 131 -39.46 -14.19 2.49
N ILE A 132 -39.07 -15.40 2.12
CA ILE A 132 -38.30 -16.29 3.01
C ILE A 132 -36.92 -15.71 3.31
N LEU A 133 -36.22 -15.20 2.30
CA LEU A 133 -34.87 -14.65 2.48
C LEU A 133 -34.90 -13.40 3.38
N SER A 134 -35.81 -12.47 3.17
CA SER A 134 -35.92 -11.25 3.94
C SER A 134 -36.31 -11.50 5.41
N ALA A 135 -37.13 -12.53 5.66
CA ALA A 135 -37.53 -12.89 7.02
C ALA A 135 -36.42 -13.62 7.80
N ASN A 136 -35.67 -14.53 7.14
CA ASN A 136 -34.84 -15.49 7.85
C ASN A 136 -33.34 -15.38 7.53
N TYR A 137 -32.94 -14.69 6.45
CA TYR A 137 -31.55 -14.66 5.96
C TYR A 137 -30.99 -13.24 5.75
N LYS A 138 -31.36 -12.32 6.63
CA LYS A 138 -30.83 -10.93 6.60
C LYS A 138 -29.29 -10.84 6.66
N LYS A 139 -28.62 -11.89 7.17
CA LYS A 139 -27.16 -11.99 7.20
C LYS A 139 -26.56 -12.67 5.95
N GLY A 140 -27.40 -12.94 4.94
CA GLY A 140 -27.06 -13.65 3.72
C GLY A 140 -27.39 -15.13 3.80
N PHE A 141 -27.67 -15.73 2.63
CA PHE A 141 -27.90 -17.15 2.44
C PHE A 141 -26.63 -17.83 1.95
N ARG A 142 -26.24 -18.96 2.57
CA ARG A 142 -25.06 -19.70 2.14
C ARG A 142 -25.42 -20.63 0.98
N LEU A 143 -24.94 -20.26 -0.23
CA LEU A 143 -25.16 -21.06 -1.44
C LEU A 143 -24.45 -22.40 -1.36
N ASN A 144 -25.07 -23.42 -1.94
CA ASN A 144 -24.57 -24.82 -2.03
C ASN A 144 -24.28 -25.48 -0.66
N ASP A 145 -24.84 -24.93 0.42
CA ASP A 145 -24.74 -25.52 1.75
C ASP A 145 -25.99 -26.37 2.06
N LYS A 146 -25.80 -27.69 2.24
CA LYS A 146 -26.91 -28.64 2.48
C LYS A 146 -27.75 -28.27 3.71
N LEU A 147 -27.16 -27.73 4.75
CA LEU A 147 -27.88 -27.32 5.97
C LEU A 147 -28.73 -26.09 5.70
N SER A 148 -28.21 -25.10 4.99
CA SER A 148 -28.95 -23.89 4.61
C SER A 148 -30.12 -24.22 3.69
N LEU A 149 -29.93 -25.10 2.72
CA LEU A 149 -31.00 -25.58 1.82
C LEU A 149 -32.07 -26.35 2.56
N ARG A 150 -31.69 -27.25 3.48
CA ARG A 150 -32.66 -27.97 4.33
C ARG A 150 -33.49 -27.02 5.20
N ARG A 151 -32.82 -26.01 5.81
CA ARG A 151 -33.52 -24.97 6.61
C ARG A 151 -34.45 -24.14 5.73
N PHE A 152 -34.04 -23.80 4.52
CA PHE A 152 -34.87 -23.06 3.58
C PHE A 152 -36.14 -23.82 3.22
N ARG A 153 -36.06 -25.15 2.94
CA ARG A 153 -37.23 -25.98 2.68
C ARG A 153 -38.17 -26.05 3.87
N ILE A 154 -37.65 -26.14 5.09
CA ILE A 154 -38.47 -26.15 6.31
C ILE A 154 -39.19 -24.81 6.45
N GLN A 155 -38.52 -23.70 6.27
CA GLN A 155 -39.10 -22.37 6.35
C GLN A 155 -40.13 -22.12 5.26
N TRP A 156 -39.88 -22.64 4.05
CA TRP A 156 -40.85 -22.62 2.96
C TRP A 156 -42.14 -23.31 3.35
N LYS A 157 -42.03 -24.56 3.82
CA LYS A 157 -43.19 -25.34 4.29
C LYS A 157 -43.95 -24.64 5.40
N ASN A 158 -43.26 -24.06 6.36
CA ASN A 158 -43.87 -23.33 7.47
C ASN A 158 -44.58 -22.05 7.02
N THR A 159 -44.11 -21.41 5.97
CA THR A 159 -44.66 -20.11 5.53
C THR A 159 -45.79 -20.26 4.51
N PHE A 160 -45.71 -21.28 3.64
CA PHE A 160 -46.65 -21.44 2.52
C PHE A 160 -47.49 -22.72 2.59
N GLU A 161 -47.30 -23.54 3.64
CA GLU A 161 -48.00 -24.81 3.86
C GLU A 161 -47.85 -25.81 2.70
N THR A 162 -46.88 -25.62 1.83
CA THR A 162 -46.59 -26.45 0.65
C THR A 162 -45.12 -26.89 0.65
N GLU A 163 -44.85 -28.02 0.03
CA GLU A 163 -43.46 -28.49 -0.11
C GLU A 163 -42.81 -27.88 -1.37
N LEU A 164 -41.55 -27.44 -1.21
CA LEU A 164 -40.75 -26.94 -2.33
C LEU A 164 -40.19 -28.12 -3.13
N GLN A 165 -40.75 -28.38 -4.30
CA GLN A 165 -40.45 -29.56 -5.12
C GLN A 165 -39.23 -29.42 -6.05
N TYR A 166 -38.47 -28.33 -5.96
CA TYR A 166 -37.27 -28.11 -6.77
C TYR A 166 -36.05 -28.83 -6.17
N ASP A 167 -35.12 -29.26 -7.03
CA ASP A 167 -33.82 -29.76 -6.57
C ASP A 167 -32.96 -28.64 -5.95
N ASP A 168 -31.90 -29.01 -5.23
CA ASP A 168 -31.05 -28.04 -4.49
C ASP A 168 -30.36 -27.04 -5.43
N GLN A 169 -29.98 -27.49 -6.63
CA GLN A 169 -29.35 -26.59 -7.61
C GLN A 169 -30.35 -25.56 -8.14
N THR A 170 -31.54 -25.96 -8.48
CA THR A 170 -32.62 -25.10 -8.93
C THR A 170 -33.00 -24.06 -7.86
N ILE A 171 -33.04 -24.47 -6.58
CA ILE A 171 -33.27 -23.56 -5.47
C ILE A 171 -32.13 -22.50 -5.39
N CYS A 172 -30.88 -22.94 -5.49
CA CYS A 172 -29.75 -22.01 -5.52
C CYS A 172 -29.82 -21.02 -6.70
N ASP A 173 -30.20 -21.52 -7.88
CA ASP A 173 -30.32 -20.68 -9.09
C ASP A 173 -31.42 -19.63 -8.94
N HIS A 174 -32.60 -20.03 -8.39
CA HIS A 174 -33.67 -19.09 -8.06
C HIS A 174 -33.22 -18.03 -7.05
N ILE A 175 -32.53 -18.42 -5.98
CA ILE A 175 -31.96 -17.50 -4.99
C ILE A 175 -30.98 -16.55 -5.67
N GLN A 176 -30.07 -17.06 -6.49
CA GLN A 176 -29.08 -16.22 -7.19
C GLN A 176 -29.71 -15.21 -8.16
N SER A 177 -30.87 -15.53 -8.74
CA SER A 177 -31.55 -14.61 -9.68
C SER A 177 -32.09 -13.34 -9.02
N ILE A 178 -32.35 -13.38 -7.70
CA ILE A 178 -32.89 -12.23 -6.93
C ILE A 178 -31.93 -11.67 -5.90
N THR A 179 -30.70 -12.19 -5.83
CA THR A 179 -29.70 -11.81 -4.82
C THR A 179 -28.38 -11.40 -5.47
N ILE A 180 -27.56 -10.72 -4.69
CA ILE A 180 -26.18 -10.39 -5.03
C ILE A 180 -25.27 -11.45 -4.41
N LYS A 181 -24.51 -12.14 -5.24
CA LYS A 181 -23.54 -13.15 -4.79
C LYS A 181 -22.21 -12.50 -4.45
N TYR A 182 -21.73 -12.76 -3.24
CA TYR A 182 -20.38 -12.42 -2.81
C TYR A 182 -19.72 -13.60 -2.08
N GLY A 183 -18.67 -14.17 -2.67
CA GLY A 183 -18.12 -15.44 -2.21
C GLY A 183 -19.14 -16.59 -2.28
N ASN A 184 -19.36 -17.27 -1.18
CA ASN A 184 -20.36 -18.35 -1.05
C ASN A 184 -21.71 -17.88 -0.49
N MET A 185 -21.86 -16.56 -0.32
CA MET A 185 -23.06 -15.97 0.26
C MET A 185 -23.88 -15.24 -0.81
N ALA A 186 -25.19 -15.26 -0.65
CA ALA A 186 -26.16 -14.54 -1.45
C ALA A 186 -26.97 -13.59 -0.54
N TYR A 187 -27.06 -12.33 -0.91
CA TYR A 187 -27.69 -11.27 -0.15
C TYR A 187 -28.81 -10.62 -0.96
N LEU A 188 -29.93 -10.35 -0.33
CA LEU A 188 -30.90 -9.44 -0.97
C LEU A 188 -30.29 -8.05 -1.10
N PRO A 189 -30.50 -7.36 -2.24
CA PRO A 189 -29.94 -6.01 -2.45
C PRO A 189 -30.33 -5.01 -1.35
N GLU A 190 -31.56 -5.07 -0.87
CA GLU A 190 -32.10 -4.25 0.20
C GLU A 190 -31.49 -4.55 1.59
N ASP A 191 -31.04 -5.77 1.81
CA ASP A 191 -30.30 -6.15 3.04
C ASP A 191 -28.82 -5.72 2.96
N MET A 192 -28.25 -5.63 1.76
CA MET A 192 -26.90 -5.10 1.58
C MET A 192 -26.84 -3.60 1.82
N LEU A 193 -27.80 -2.85 1.28
CA LEU A 193 -27.92 -1.40 1.47
C LEU A 193 -29.40 -0.99 1.35
N GLY A 194 -29.93 -0.36 2.39
CA GLY A 194 -31.31 0.13 2.39
C GLY A 194 -31.57 1.18 1.31
N GLU A 195 -32.80 1.30 0.84
CA GLU A 195 -33.14 2.14 -0.31
C GLU A 195 -32.76 3.63 -0.10
N ALA A 196 -32.95 4.18 1.10
CA ALA A 196 -32.55 5.57 1.39
C ALA A 196 -31.04 5.79 1.26
N ALA A 197 -30.23 4.86 1.74
CA ALA A 197 -28.77 4.91 1.63
C ALA A 197 -28.31 4.69 0.18
N LYS A 198 -28.96 3.80 -0.56
CA LYS A 198 -28.73 3.61 -1.98
C LYS A 198 -29.00 4.90 -2.78
N GLN A 199 -30.09 5.60 -2.49
CA GLN A 199 -30.39 6.87 -3.16
C GLN A 199 -29.35 7.94 -2.84
N ARG A 200 -28.89 8.05 -1.58
CA ARG A 200 -27.77 8.94 -1.23
C ARG A 200 -26.49 8.60 -1.97
N LEU A 201 -26.15 7.32 -2.08
CA LEU A 201 -24.97 6.85 -2.82
C LEU A 201 -25.05 7.21 -4.31
N LEU A 202 -26.17 6.92 -4.97
CA LEU A 202 -26.38 7.24 -6.37
C LEU A 202 -26.39 8.74 -6.62
N LYS A 203 -27.01 9.52 -5.72
CA LYS A 203 -26.99 10.98 -5.79
C LYS A 203 -25.56 11.51 -5.63
N TYR A 204 -24.80 11.04 -4.68
CA TYR A 204 -23.39 11.45 -4.52
C TYR A 204 -22.56 11.17 -5.77
N ILE A 205 -22.76 10.00 -6.40
CA ILE A 205 -22.08 9.66 -7.66
C ILE A 205 -22.48 10.65 -8.76
N SER A 206 -23.77 10.95 -8.93
CA SER A 206 -24.26 11.90 -9.92
C SER A 206 -23.73 13.31 -9.68
N ASP A 207 -23.90 13.84 -8.46
CA ASP A 207 -23.47 15.18 -8.07
C ASP A 207 -21.94 15.35 -8.27
N THR A 208 -21.16 14.31 -7.97
CA THR A 208 -19.70 14.32 -8.16
C THR A 208 -19.36 14.43 -9.66
N PHE A 209 -19.98 13.63 -10.50
CA PHE A 209 -19.74 13.70 -11.95
C PHE A 209 -20.26 15.01 -12.57
N GLU A 210 -21.39 15.52 -12.11
CA GLU A 210 -21.95 16.81 -12.55
C GLU A 210 -21.08 18.00 -12.13
N SER A 211 -20.32 17.87 -11.03
CA SER A 211 -19.33 18.87 -10.60
C SER A 211 -18.04 18.88 -11.44
N GLY A 212 -17.98 18.06 -12.50
CA GLY A 212 -16.83 17.96 -13.40
C GLY A 212 -15.73 16.98 -12.96
N LYS A 213 -15.95 16.25 -11.86
CA LYS A 213 -15.05 15.16 -11.46
C LYS A 213 -15.35 13.93 -12.30
N ASN A 214 -14.32 13.33 -12.89
CA ASN A 214 -14.50 12.25 -13.85
C ASN A 214 -14.37 10.85 -13.26
N ILE A 215 -13.86 10.73 -12.04
CA ILE A 215 -13.63 9.45 -11.35
C ILE A 215 -14.01 9.50 -9.88
N ILE A 216 -14.38 8.36 -9.32
CA ILE A 216 -14.58 8.17 -7.87
C ILE A 216 -13.98 6.82 -7.50
N TYR A 217 -13.00 6.80 -6.58
CA TYR A 217 -12.37 5.58 -6.11
C TYR A 217 -13.30 4.76 -5.20
N TYR A 218 -13.25 3.44 -5.29
CA TYR A 218 -14.08 2.56 -4.46
C TYR A 218 -13.81 2.68 -2.97
N ASP A 219 -12.55 2.83 -2.57
CA ASP A 219 -12.18 3.03 -1.17
C ASP A 219 -12.63 4.39 -0.63
N SER A 220 -12.68 5.40 -1.49
CA SER A 220 -13.27 6.70 -1.20
C SER A 220 -14.77 6.60 -0.97
N LEU A 221 -15.51 5.94 -1.88
CA LEU A 221 -16.94 5.68 -1.69
C LEU A 221 -17.19 4.90 -0.40
N TYR A 222 -16.38 3.85 -0.15
CA TYR A 222 -16.51 3.03 1.05
C TYR A 222 -16.31 3.84 2.33
N ARG A 223 -15.35 4.74 2.35
CA ARG A 223 -15.10 5.64 3.49
C ARG A 223 -16.22 6.66 3.68
N ASN A 224 -16.64 7.32 2.59
CA ASN A 224 -17.64 8.39 2.65
C ASN A 224 -19.03 7.90 3.07
N PHE A 225 -19.33 6.62 2.85
CA PHE A 225 -20.58 5.96 3.21
C PHE A 225 -20.39 4.88 4.29
N ALA A 226 -19.32 4.94 5.09
CA ALA A 226 -18.98 3.92 6.08
C ALA A 226 -20.12 3.65 7.06
N ASP A 227 -20.82 4.68 7.53
CA ASP A 227 -21.95 4.55 8.48
C ASP A 227 -23.17 3.88 7.82
N ASP A 228 -23.47 4.21 6.56
CA ASP A 228 -24.53 3.56 5.81
C ASP A 228 -24.22 2.09 5.54
N PHE A 229 -22.96 1.78 5.21
CA PHE A 229 -22.51 0.40 4.97
C PHE A 229 -22.46 -0.43 6.27
N ALA A 230 -22.12 0.20 7.40
CA ALA A 230 -22.14 -0.46 8.72
C ALA A 230 -23.57 -0.84 9.15
N GLN A 231 -24.58 -0.04 8.79
CA GLN A 231 -26.00 -0.36 9.02
C GLN A 231 -26.49 -1.47 8.08
N GLY A 232 -25.90 -1.58 6.88
CA GLY A 232 -26.17 -2.61 5.88
C GLY A 232 -25.31 -3.87 6.04
N ARG A 233 -24.94 -4.46 4.90
CA ARG A 233 -24.09 -5.67 4.84
C ARG A 233 -22.87 -5.49 3.93
N ILE A 234 -22.55 -4.28 3.51
CA ILE A 234 -21.36 -3.98 2.72
C ILE A 234 -20.18 -3.76 3.68
N ASN A 235 -19.36 -4.78 3.89
CA ASN A 235 -18.28 -4.78 4.89
C ASN A 235 -16.88 -4.74 4.27
N SER A 236 -16.78 -4.55 2.97
CA SER A 236 -15.51 -4.41 2.26
C SER A 236 -15.66 -3.64 0.96
N VAL A 237 -14.56 -3.08 0.45
CA VAL A 237 -14.49 -2.40 -0.85
C VAL A 237 -14.88 -3.35 -1.99
N ASP A 238 -14.47 -4.61 -1.94
CA ASP A 238 -14.83 -5.61 -2.96
C ASP A 238 -16.33 -5.93 -2.96
N MET A 239 -16.95 -5.96 -1.78
CA MET A 239 -18.38 -6.15 -1.64
C MET A 239 -19.16 -4.94 -2.16
N LEU A 240 -18.67 -3.71 -1.90
CA LEU A 240 -19.21 -2.48 -2.49
C LEU A 240 -19.12 -2.53 -4.02
N LYS A 241 -17.99 -2.94 -4.57
CA LYS A 241 -17.81 -3.08 -6.02
C LYS A 241 -18.83 -4.06 -6.62
N THR A 242 -19.05 -5.20 -5.96
CA THR A 242 -20.05 -6.19 -6.38
C THR A 242 -21.47 -5.60 -6.35
N TYR A 243 -21.79 -4.82 -5.32
CA TYR A 243 -23.05 -4.12 -5.20
C TYR A 243 -23.24 -3.08 -6.31
N LEU A 244 -22.22 -2.25 -6.58
CA LEU A 244 -22.23 -1.24 -7.64
C LEU A 244 -22.40 -1.86 -9.03
N ILE A 245 -21.80 -3.03 -9.31
CA ILE A 245 -22.03 -3.79 -10.54
C ILE A 245 -23.51 -4.14 -10.69
N TYR A 246 -24.13 -4.59 -9.61
CA TYR A 246 -25.54 -5.01 -9.61
C TYR A 246 -26.50 -3.85 -9.83
N ILE A 247 -26.29 -2.69 -9.19
CA ILE A 247 -27.22 -1.57 -9.27
C ILE A 247 -27.05 -0.67 -10.51
N ASN A 248 -25.99 -0.85 -11.29
CA ASN A 248 -25.68 -0.02 -12.46
C ASN A 248 -26.51 -0.39 -13.71
N HIS A 249 -27.82 -0.52 -13.57
CA HIS A 249 -28.71 -0.89 -14.67
C HIS A 249 -28.85 0.21 -15.74
N SER A 250 -28.67 1.48 -15.37
CA SER A 250 -28.79 2.63 -16.26
C SER A 250 -27.47 3.06 -16.89
N ASN A 251 -26.39 2.31 -16.71
CA ASN A 251 -25.05 2.69 -17.15
C ASN A 251 -24.63 4.10 -16.70
N MET A 252 -25.03 4.49 -15.49
CA MET A 252 -24.72 5.79 -14.91
C MET A 252 -23.21 6.03 -14.77
N TYR A 253 -22.44 4.96 -14.67
CA TYR A 253 -20.98 4.99 -14.53
C TYR A 253 -20.31 3.78 -15.18
N PHE A 254 -19.04 3.92 -15.48
CA PHE A 254 -18.19 2.86 -16.03
C PHE A 254 -17.31 2.27 -14.92
N LEU A 255 -17.36 0.95 -14.78
CA LEU A 255 -16.60 0.24 -13.77
C LEU A 255 -15.15 0.00 -14.24
N LYS A 256 -14.18 0.49 -13.48
CA LYS A 256 -12.75 0.27 -13.71
C LYS A 256 -12.16 -0.59 -12.58
N LYS A 257 -10.85 -0.85 -12.62
CA LYS A 257 -10.19 -1.71 -11.62
C LYS A 257 -10.34 -1.18 -10.18
N ASN A 258 -10.06 0.11 -9.96
CA ASN A 258 -9.99 0.73 -8.64
C ASN A 258 -11.00 1.86 -8.42
N TYR A 259 -11.75 2.27 -9.44
CA TYR A 259 -12.67 3.41 -9.40
C TYR A 259 -13.84 3.20 -10.36
N ILE A 260 -14.87 4.03 -10.24
CA ILE A 260 -15.91 4.24 -11.25
C ILE A 260 -15.62 5.54 -12.00
N ALA A 261 -15.98 5.60 -13.27
CA ALA A 261 -15.75 6.76 -14.14
C ALA A 261 -17.03 7.25 -14.79
N SER A 262 -17.10 8.54 -15.11
CA SER A 262 -18.25 9.16 -15.83
C SER A 262 -18.32 8.74 -17.29
N GLY A 263 -17.23 8.25 -17.88
CA GLY A 263 -17.11 7.81 -19.27
C GLY A 263 -16.23 6.59 -19.45
N GLU A 264 -16.29 5.97 -20.63
CA GLU A 264 -15.49 4.78 -20.93
C GLU A 264 -14.00 5.10 -21.05
N ASN A 265 -13.66 6.20 -21.72
CA ASN A 265 -12.29 6.67 -21.94
C ASN A 265 -12.13 8.05 -21.32
N VAL A 266 -11.97 8.09 -20.01
CA VAL A 266 -11.74 9.32 -19.26
C VAL A 266 -10.27 9.42 -18.93
N GLU A 267 -9.64 10.50 -19.35
CA GLU A 267 -8.31 10.88 -18.87
C GLU A 267 -8.44 11.43 -17.45
N THR A 268 -7.58 10.97 -16.57
CA THR A 268 -7.55 11.38 -15.16
C THR A 268 -6.18 11.92 -14.83
N ASP A 269 -6.13 13.12 -14.30
CA ASP A 269 -4.91 13.69 -13.73
C ASP A 269 -5.18 14.14 -12.29
N GLU A 270 -5.12 13.18 -11.38
CA GLU A 270 -5.33 13.44 -9.97
C GLU A 270 -4.23 14.34 -9.39
N ALA A 271 -3.04 14.36 -9.99
CA ALA A 271 -1.96 15.26 -9.59
C ALA A 271 -2.32 16.71 -9.93
N GLN A 272 -2.97 16.93 -11.10
CA GLN A 272 -3.45 18.25 -11.48
C GLN A 272 -4.54 18.74 -10.52
N GLU A 273 -5.49 17.89 -10.13
CA GLU A 273 -6.54 18.28 -9.19
C GLU A 273 -5.97 18.65 -7.80
N ILE A 274 -4.97 17.90 -7.33
CA ILE A 274 -4.27 18.20 -6.08
C ILE A 274 -3.50 19.53 -6.20
N ARG A 275 -2.82 19.76 -7.33
CA ARG A 275 -2.09 20.99 -7.64
C ARG A 275 -3.03 22.19 -7.60
N ASP A 276 -4.12 22.14 -8.33
CA ASP A 276 -5.11 23.23 -8.41
C ASP A 276 -5.69 23.55 -7.03
N PHE A 277 -6.00 22.50 -6.24
CA PHE A 277 -6.50 22.68 -4.89
C PHE A 277 -5.45 23.36 -3.98
N LEU A 278 -4.19 22.93 -3.99
CA LEU A 278 -3.14 23.50 -3.15
C LEU A 278 -2.75 24.93 -3.58
N ILE A 279 -2.75 25.23 -4.87
CA ILE A 279 -2.54 26.58 -5.38
C ILE A 279 -3.69 27.49 -4.95
N SER A 280 -4.94 27.07 -5.13
CA SER A 280 -6.11 27.87 -4.75
C SER A 280 -6.20 28.11 -3.23
N SER A 281 -5.64 27.22 -2.42
CA SER A 281 -5.61 27.37 -0.96
C SER A 281 -4.67 28.50 -0.50
N GLY A 282 -3.62 28.84 -1.27
CA GLY A 282 -2.69 29.93 -1.00
C GLY A 282 -1.88 29.79 0.29
N MET A 283 -1.99 28.66 1.00
CA MET A 283 -1.34 28.38 2.27
C MET A 283 -1.17 26.87 2.48
N PRO A 284 -0.30 26.44 3.41
CA PRO A 284 -0.15 25.02 3.74
C PRO A 284 -1.44 24.39 4.26
N VAL A 285 -1.78 23.20 3.72
CA VAL A 285 -2.99 22.46 4.03
C VAL A 285 -2.62 21.11 4.67
N LYS A 286 -3.39 20.69 5.68
CA LYS A 286 -3.21 19.37 6.28
C LYS A 286 -3.66 18.26 5.33
N THR A 287 -2.97 17.13 5.37
CA THR A 287 -3.31 15.96 4.55
C THR A 287 -4.77 15.54 4.71
N GLU A 288 -5.33 15.65 5.93
CA GLU A 288 -6.71 15.32 6.23
C GLU A 288 -7.70 16.26 5.48
N ASP A 289 -7.37 17.54 5.39
CA ASP A 289 -8.20 18.53 4.71
C ASP A 289 -8.12 18.37 3.18
N ILE A 290 -6.95 18.01 2.64
CA ILE A 290 -6.79 17.63 1.23
C ILE A 290 -7.68 16.42 0.90
N VAL A 291 -7.67 15.40 1.77
CA VAL A 291 -8.49 14.19 1.62
C VAL A 291 -9.99 14.49 1.69
N LEU A 292 -10.40 15.43 2.53
CA LEU A 292 -11.80 15.86 2.63
C LEU A 292 -12.23 16.64 1.39
N ALA A 293 -11.43 17.59 0.93
CA ALA A 293 -11.73 18.41 -0.25
C ALA A 293 -11.77 17.56 -1.52
N LEU A 294 -10.87 16.58 -1.66
CA LEU A 294 -10.80 15.67 -2.81
C LEU A 294 -11.35 14.28 -2.44
N SER A 295 -12.54 14.28 -1.82
CA SER A 295 -13.16 13.07 -1.24
C SER A 295 -13.48 11.96 -2.24
N HIS A 296 -13.44 12.22 -3.55
CA HIS A 296 -13.59 11.26 -4.64
C HIS A 296 -12.30 10.49 -4.96
N ILE A 297 -11.13 11.01 -4.55
CA ILE A 297 -9.82 10.36 -4.75
C ILE A 297 -9.45 9.50 -3.53
N SER A 298 -8.78 8.38 -3.79
CA SER A 298 -8.27 7.49 -2.75
C SER A 298 -7.25 8.19 -1.84
N ASN A 299 -7.35 7.97 -0.51
CA ASN A 299 -6.37 8.49 0.46
C ASN A 299 -4.94 8.06 0.15
N SER A 300 -4.76 6.78 -0.23
CA SER A 300 -3.46 6.25 -0.59
C SER A 300 -2.90 6.91 -1.85
N LYS A 301 -3.77 7.20 -2.83
CA LYS A 301 -3.38 7.89 -4.06
C LYS A 301 -2.95 9.34 -3.78
N ILE A 302 -3.73 10.09 -3.00
CA ILE A 302 -3.38 11.45 -2.57
C ILE A 302 -2.02 11.45 -1.86
N LYS A 303 -1.85 10.60 -0.83
CA LYS A 303 -0.59 10.51 -0.09
C LYS A 303 0.60 10.16 -0.99
N ASN A 304 0.41 9.22 -1.92
CA ASN A 304 1.47 8.83 -2.86
C ASN A 304 1.85 9.95 -3.82
N ILE A 305 0.90 10.79 -4.25
CA ILE A 305 1.17 11.93 -5.13
C ILE A 305 1.92 13.01 -4.35
N ILE A 306 1.44 13.44 -3.19
CA ILE A 306 2.03 14.57 -2.45
C ILE A 306 3.36 14.22 -1.76
N SER A 307 3.66 12.93 -1.53
CA SER A 307 4.91 12.47 -0.89
C SER A 307 5.80 11.64 -1.80
N GLY A 308 5.44 11.50 -3.07
CA GLY A 308 6.20 10.70 -4.05
C GLY A 308 7.49 11.38 -4.48
N SER A 309 8.48 10.58 -4.88
CA SER A 309 9.81 11.05 -5.29
C SER A 309 9.82 11.89 -6.60
N ASN A 310 8.71 11.93 -7.33
CA ASN A 310 8.58 12.67 -8.60
C ASN A 310 7.71 13.93 -8.47
N SER A 311 7.39 14.38 -7.26
CA SER A 311 6.49 15.49 -7.00
C SER A 311 7.21 16.64 -6.27
N ASP A 312 8.30 17.14 -6.85
CA ASP A 312 9.10 18.26 -6.28
C ASP A 312 8.29 19.54 -6.08
N GLU A 313 7.12 19.63 -6.70
CA GLU A 313 6.18 20.74 -6.60
C GLU A 313 5.33 20.75 -5.32
N PHE A 314 5.13 19.57 -4.70
CA PHE A 314 4.34 19.44 -3.47
C PHE A 314 5.25 19.50 -2.25
N ILE A 315 5.36 20.68 -1.68
CA ILE A 315 6.28 20.97 -0.59
C ILE A 315 5.69 20.55 0.75
N ARG A 316 6.44 19.76 1.51
CA ARG A 316 6.10 19.44 2.89
C ARG A 316 6.59 20.56 3.81
N ASN A 317 5.68 21.35 4.38
CA ASN A 317 6.04 22.39 5.33
C ASN A 317 6.44 21.80 6.70
N LYS A 318 5.56 20.96 7.26
CA LYS A 318 5.81 20.15 8.46
C LYS A 318 5.12 18.82 8.35
N LYS A 319 5.21 17.96 9.37
CA LYS A 319 4.62 16.63 9.33
C LYS A 319 3.11 16.70 9.04
N GLY A 320 2.70 16.11 7.93
CA GLY A 320 1.30 16.02 7.51
C GLY A 320 0.72 17.30 6.93
N GLU A 321 1.53 18.31 6.58
CA GLU A 321 1.10 19.59 6.03
C GLU A 321 1.86 19.88 4.74
N TYR A 322 1.14 20.19 3.67
CA TYR A 322 1.68 20.36 2.32
C TYR A 322 1.13 21.61 1.64
N PHE A 323 1.92 22.16 0.70
CA PHE A 323 1.50 23.24 -0.19
C PHE A 323 2.17 23.08 -1.57
N HIS A 324 1.70 23.81 -2.57
CA HIS A 324 2.35 23.87 -3.87
C HIS A 324 3.45 24.93 -3.88
N ALA A 325 4.62 24.61 -4.45
CA ALA A 325 5.79 25.50 -4.47
C ALA A 325 5.50 26.87 -5.10
N ASP A 326 4.56 26.96 -6.04
CA ASP A 326 4.25 28.22 -6.74
C ASP A 326 3.45 29.22 -5.91
N ILE A 327 2.88 28.83 -4.75
CA ILE A 327 2.28 29.84 -3.85
C ILE A 327 3.32 30.73 -3.17
N VAL A 328 4.61 30.33 -3.22
CA VAL A 328 5.72 31.14 -2.74
C VAL A 328 6.37 31.82 -3.93
N GLU A 329 6.03 33.06 -4.13
CA GLU A 329 6.60 33.91 -5.20
C GLU A 329 7.90 34.56 -4.73
N LEU A 330 8.98 34.32 -5.46
CA LEU A 330 10.26 34.95 -5.30
C LEU A 330 10.55 35.79 -6.53
N THR A 331 11.04 37.00 -6.34
CA THR A 331 11.51 37.87 -7.43
C THR A 331 12.76 37.29 -8.08
N GLN A 332 13.01 37.61 -9.35
CA GLN A 332 14.23 37.17 -10.04
C GLN A 332 15.50 37.58 -9.29
N TYR A 333 15.49 38.79 -8.71
CA TYR A 333 16.60 39.27 -7.88
C TYR A 333 16.87 38.38 -6.66
N GLU A 334 15.81 37.97 -5.94
CA GLU A 334 15.94 37.07 -4.77
C GLU A 334 16.47 35.70 -5.19
N ILE A 335 15.95 35.15 -6.30
CA ILE A 335 16.40 33.85 -6.86
C ILE A 335 17.89 33.93 -7.23
N ASP A 336 18.33 34.99 -7.90
CA ASP A 336 19.73 35.13 -8.33
C ASP A 336 20.66 35.36 -7.15
N LEU A 337 20.23 36.11 -6.14
CA LEU A 337 20.99 36.33 -4.92
C LEU A 337 21.17 35.02 -4.11
N ILE A 338 20.09 34.24 -3.93
CA ILE A 338 20.13 32.93 -3.28
C ILE A 338 21.05 31.98 -4.05
N ALA A 339 20.92 31.94 -5.37
CA ALA A 339 21.78 31.11 -6.21
C ALA A 339 23.25 31.48 -6.13
N ARG A 340 23.56 32.77 -5.95
CA ARG A 340 24.92 33.25 -5.73
C ARG A 340 25.48 32.76 -4.39
N TRP A 341 24.74 32.85 -3.30
CA TRP A 341 25.16 32.32 -2.00
C TRP A 341 25.44 30.81 -2.04
N ILE A 342 24.55 30.03 -2.67
CA ILE A 342 24.76 28.59 -2.87
C ILE A 342 26.06 28.37 -3.66
N SER A 343 26.27 29.08 -4.77
CA SER A 343 27.46 28.93 -5.59
C SER A 343 28.76 29.26 -4.84
N LEU A 344 28.77 30.29 -3.99
CA LEU A 344 29.91 30.65 -3.16
C LEU A 344 30.24 29.58 -2.12
N SER A 345 29.21 29.06 -1.42
CA SER A 345 29.41 28.00 -0.44
C SER A 345 29.90 26.69 -1.10
N ILE A 346 29.37 26.34 -2.28
CA ILE A 346 29.85 25.17 -3.04
C ILE A 346 31.30 25.36 -3.53
N ALA A 347 31.67 26.55 -3.95
CA ALA A 347 33.05 26.85 -4.37
C ALA A 347 34.05 26.66 -3.22
N ASP A 348 33.68 27.05 -2.01
CA ASP A 348 34.51 26.94 -0.81
C ASP A 348 34.57 25.49 -0.29
N LYS A 349 33.45 24.90 0.04
CA LYS A 349 33.38 23.60 0.76
C LYS A 349 32.72 22.46 0.00
N LYS A 350 32.40 22.64 -1.30
CA LYS A 350 31.74 21.67 -2.22
C LYS A 350 30.26 21.42 -1.94
N TYR A 351 29.67 22.00 -0.93
CA TYR A 351 28.26 21.90 -0.60
C TYR A 351 27.79 23.14 0.18
N MET A 352 26.46 23.27 0.28
CA MET A 352 25.81 24.15 1.24
C MET A 352 24.85 23.34 2.10
N GLY A 353 24.82 23.53 3.41
CA GLY A 353 23.85 22.91 4.29
C GLY A 353 22.45 23.52 4.11
N GLY A 354 21.40 22.70 4.22
CA GLY A 354 20.04 23.23 4.14
C GLY A 354 19.70 24.23 5.23
N LYS A 355 20.22 24.04 6.44
CA LYS A 355 20.10 24.99 7.54
C LYS A 355 20.86 26.27 7.26
N GLU A 356 22.10 26.21 6.80
CA GLU A 356 22.90 27.35 6.38
C GLU A 356 22.16 28.22 5.35
N LEU A 357 21.53 27.58 4.35
CA LEU A 357 20.71 28.29 3.36
C LEU A 357 19.57 29.05 4.03
N THR A 358 18.78 28.36 4.89
CA THR A 358 17.63 28.99 5.54
C THR A 358 18.05 30.12 6.49
N ASP A 359 19.08 29.93 7.30
CA ASP A 359 19.60 30.93 8.22
C ASP A 359 20.11 32.19 7.43
N THR A 360 20.75 31.95 6.27
CA THR A 360 21.20 33.04 5.39
C THR A 360 20.02 33.82 4.80
N ILE A 361 18.96 33.14 4.35
CA ILE A 361 17.76 33.80 3.83
C ILE A 361 17.05 34.58 4.93
N GLU A 362 16.90 34.00 6.13
CA GLU A 362 16.28 34.68 7.27
C GLU A 362 17.03 35.97 7.66
N SER A 363 18.36 35.98 7.59
CA SER A 363 19.18 37.13 7.94
C SER A 363 19.29 38.20 6.83
N GLU A 364 19.48 37.76 5.57
CA GLU A 364 19.81 38.66 4.45
C GLU A 364 18.57 39.03 3.59
N LEU A 365 17.48 38.21 3.65
CA LEU A 365 16.22 38.44 2.96
C LEU A 365 15.00 38.30 3.90
N PRO A 366 14.93 39.05 5.02
CA PRO A 366 13.84 38.91 5.98
C PRO A 366 12.45 39.16 5.35
N SER A 367 12.38 39.95 4.29
CA SER A 367 11.15 40.20 3.53
C SER A 367 10.49 38.93 2.97
N VAL A 368 11.24 37.89 2.69
CA VAL A 368 10.70 36.60 2.27
C VAL A 368 9.89 35.95 3.40
N MET A 369 10.47 35.94 4.61
CA MET A 369 9.79 35.39 5.80
C MET A 369 8.61 36.25 6.25
N GLU A 370 8.68 37.57 6.07
CA GLU A 370 7.55 38.46 6.35
C GLU A 370 6.36 38.22 5.39
N ARG A 371 6.63 37.96 4.11
CA ARG A 371 5.58 37.62 3.13
C ARG A 371 4.98 36.22 3.39
N TYR A 372 5.79 35.30 3.88
CA TYR A 372 5.38 33.87 4.07
C TYR A 372 5.68 33.37 5.49
N PRO A 373 5.03 33.95 6.52
CA PRO A 373 5.34 33.65 7.93
C PRO A 373 5.00 32.19 8.35
N TYR A 374 4.30 31.47 7.51
CA TYR A 374 3.96 30.05 7.73
C TYR A 374 5.09 29.09 7.32
N LEU A 375 6.08 29.56 6.54
CA LEU A 375 7.16 28.69 6.08
C LEU A 375 8.05 28.24 7.23
N THR A 376 8.30 26.92 7.27
CA THR A 376 9.36 26.36 8.10
C THR A 376 10.68 26.33 7.32
N GLY A 377 11.81 26.17 8.00
CA GLY A 377 13.10 26.02 7.32
C GLY A 377 13.11 24.87 6.29
N ILE A 378 12.39 23.76 6.58
CA ILE A 378 12.23 22.66 5.61
C ILE A 378 11.42 23.11 4.40
N GLY A 379 10.28 23.77 4.63
CA GLY A 379 9.41 24.27 3.57
C GLY A 379 10.15 25.30 2.68
N LEU A 380 10.85 26.25 3.28
CA LEU A 380 11.64 27.25 2.56
C LEU A 380 12.72 26.59 1.69
N ARG A 381 13.53 25.69 2.29
CA ARG A 381 14.58 24.95 1.55
C ARG A 381 14.00 24.20 0.34
N ASP A 382 12.89 23.50 0.51
CA ASP A 382 12.29 22.68 -0.55
C ASP A 382 11.68 23.56 -1.66
N VAL A 383 11.12 24.73 -1.33
CA VAL A 383 10.71 25.74 -2.32
C VAL A 383 11.90 26.22 -3.14
N ILE A 384 13.00 26.61 -2.48
CA ILE A 384 14.23 27.01 -3.18
C ILE A 384 14.74 25.87 -4.05
N GLY A 385 14.69 24.65 -3.55
CA GLY A 385 15.05 23.44 -4.30
C GLY A 385 14.23 23.28 -5.57
N TYR A 386 12.92 23.47 -5.51
CA TYR A 386 12.04 23.44 -6.68
C TYR A 386 12.39 24.54 -7.69
N LYS A 387 12.60 25.77 -7.22
CA LYS A 387 12.88 26.92 -8.11
C LYS A 387 14.29 26.89 -8.71
N LEU A 388 15.26 26.23 -8.08
CA LEU A 388 16.65 26.14 -8.52
C LEU A 388 17.08 24.71 -8.91
N LYS A 389 16.14 23.80 -9.14
CA LYS A 389 16.41 22.39 -9.46
C LYS A 389 17.26 22.17 -10.72
N ASP A 390 17.21 23.11 -11.67
CA ASP A 390 17.98 23.05 -12.91
C ASP A 390 19.42 23.60 -12.76
N ARG A 391 19.73 24.22 -11.61
CA ARG A 391 21.04 24.83 -11.32
C ARG A 391 21.82 24.05 -10.26
N PHE A 392 21.15 23.43 -9.30
CA PHE A 392 21.75 22.73 -8.17
C PHE A 392 21.04 21.43 -7.87
N SER A 393 21.74 20.50 -7.20
CA SER A 393 21.19 19.26 -6.68
C SER A 393 20.80 19.44 -5.21
N PHE A 394 19.51 19.34 -4.88
CA PHE A 394 18.99 19.34 -3.52
C PHE A 394 18.72 17.91 -3.08
N LYS A 395 19.56 17.35 -2.20
CA LYS A 395 19.42 15.97 -1.74
C LYS A 395 19.41 15.89 -0.21
N GLY A 396 18.23 15.69 0.35
CA GLY A 396 18.05 15.75 1.80
C GLY A 396 18.42 17.12 2.34
N LYS A 397 19.44 17.19 3.21
CA LYS A 397 19.92 18.42 3.82
C LYS A 397 21.15 19.02 3.11
N ILE A 398 21.55 18.48 1.98
CA ILE A 398 22.74 18.89 1.23
C ILE A 398 22.31 19.53 -0.09
N ILE A 399 22.95 20.63 -0.42
CA ILE A 399 22.86 21.32 -1.70
C ILE A 399 24.25 21.24 -2.34
N SER A 400 24.33 20.73 -3.56
CA SER A 400 25.59 20.54 -4.29
C SER A 400 25.47 20.98 -5.75
N THR A 401 26.56 20.89 -6.50
CA THR A 401 26.57 21.15 -7.95
C THR A 401 25.55 20.26 -8.65
N PHE A 402 24.89 20.79 -9.66
CA PHE A 402 23.91 20.05 -10.46
C PHE A 402 24.47 18.73 -10.96
N GLY A 403 23.73 17.65 -10.76
CA GLY A 403 24.12 16.28 -11.16
C GLY A 403 25.09 15.57 -10.20
N GLU A 404 25.65 16.25 -9.21
CA GLU A 404 26.52 15.64 -8.20
C GLU A 404 25.71 14.85 -7.15
N LYS A 405 26.21 13.65 -6.80
CA LYS A 405 25.59 12.78 -5.80
C LYS A 405 26.41 12.79 -4.51
N LEU A 406 26.39 13.90 -3.82
CA LEU A 406 27.06 14.02 -2.53
C LEU A 406 26.16 13.50 -1.40
N SER A 407 26.71 12.67 -0.51
CA SER A 407 26.03 12.17 0.69
C SER A 407 26.64 12.74 1.98
N MET A 408 25.91 12.63 3.11
CA MET A 408 26.44 12.96 4.43
C MET A 408 27.72 12.18 4.73
N SER A 409 27.75 10.89 4.39
CA SER A 409 28.93 10.03 4.55
C SER A 409 30.14 10.59 3.81
N ASP A 410 29.97 11.07 2.57
CA ASP A 410 31.06 11.66 1.77
C ASP A 410 31.61 12.93 2.37
N ILE A 411 30.74 13.77 2.97
CA ILE A 411 31.15 15.01 3.64
C ILE A 411 32.03 14.69 4.86
N PHE A 412 31.58 13.79 5.74
CA PHE A 412 32.37 13.38 6.91
C PHE A 412 33.67 12.66 6.53
N ALA A 413 33.66 11.84 5.46
CA ALA A 413 34.86 11.22 4.92
C ALA A 413 35.87 12.26 4.40
N THR A 414 35.36 13.24 3.63
CA THR A 414 36.18 14.32 3.06
C THR A 414 36.76 15.20 4.16
N PHE A 415 35.94 15.55 5.16
CA PHE A 415 36.43 16.29 6.33
C PHE A 415 37.60 15.54 7.00
N ALA A 416 37.43 14.25 7.30
CA ALA A 416 38.47 13.46 7.94
C ALA A 416 39.74 13.29 7.08
N LYS A 417 39.60 13.21 5.75
CA LYS A 417 40.75 13.14 4.81
C LYS A 417 41.56 14.44 4.75
N ASN A 418 40.89 15.59 4.82
CA ASN A 418 41.50 16.87 4.60
C ASN A 418 42.18 17.44 5.86
N HIS A 419 41.93 16.84 7.04
CA HIS A 419 42.48 17.28 8.30
C HIS A 419 43.50 16.27 8.86
N ASN A 420 44.76 16.71 9.00
CA ASN A 420 45.79 15.88 9.61
C ASN A 420 45.54 15.61 11.10
N HIS A 421 44.91 16.57 11.79
CA HIS A 421 44.47 16.50 13.17
C HIS A 421 43.17 17.30 13.31
N PHE A 422 42.20 16.73 14.05
CA PHE A 422 40.93 17.40 14.35
C PHE A 422 40.31 16.85 15.64
N THR A 423 39.33 17.58 16.15
CA THR A 423 38.68 17.26 17.43
C THR A 423 37.23 16.79 17.24
N LEU A 424 36.69 16.15 18.28
CA LEU A 424 35.26 15.80 18.33
C LEU A 424 34.37 17.05 18.27
N GLU A 425 34.82 18.19 18.85
CA GLU A 425 34.12 19.47 18.79
C GLU A 425 33.95 19.95 17.33
N GLN A 426 35.01 19.83 16.52
CA GLN A 426 34.92 20.18 15.09
C GLN A 426 33.95 19.26 14.33
N LEU A 427 33.85 17.99 14.70
CA LEU A 427 32.82 17.10 14.15
C LEU A 427 31.40 17.47 14.65
N ASP A 428 31.27 17.95 15.88
CA ASP A 428 29.99 18.40 16.42
C ASP A 428 29.55 19.73 15.73
N ILE A 429 30.47 20.65 15.42
CA ILE A 429 30.19 21.84 14.61
C ILE A 429 29.67 21.40 13.22
N LEU A 430 30.39 20.51 12.54
CA LEU A 430 29.97 19.99 11.23
C LEU A 430 28.61 19.32 11.28
N LYS A 431 28.34 18.56 12.32
CA LYS A 431 27.05 17.91 12.58
C LYS A 431 25.92 18.94 12.74
N GLU A 432 26.17 20.03 13.46
CA GLU A 432 25.19 21.10 13.70
C GLU A 432 24.93 21.92 12.43
N ASP A 433 25.96 22.25 11.64
CA ASP A 433 25.83 22.92 10.35
C ASP A 433 24.99 22.10 9.36
N LEU A 434 25.11 20.78 9.40
CA LEU A 434 24.36 19.84 8.55
C LEU A 434 23.03 19.39 9.18
N ASP A 435 22.73 19.83 10.41
CA ASP A 435 21.56 19.41 11.20
C ASP A 435 21.39 17.86 11.17
N THR A 436 22.45 17.13 11.49
CA THR A 436 22.51 15.66 11.40
C THR A 436 23.16 15.03 12.64
N SER A 437 23.47 13.75 12.60
CA SER A 437 24.35 13.08 13.56
C SER A 437 25.74 12.91 12.96
N ILE A 438 26.78 12.75 13.79
CA ILE A 438 28.12 12.42 13.29
C ILE A 438 28.09 11.04 12.64
N TYR A 439 28.59 10.96 11.42
CA TYR A 439 28.80 9.72 10.67
C TYR A 439 30.21 9.19 11.01
N PHE A 440 30.33 8.44 12.10
CA PHE A 440 31.62 7.97 12.60
C PHE A 440 32.30 6.95 11.69
N GLU A 441 31.56 6.07 11.00
CA GLU A 441 32.16 5.06 10.11
C GLU A 441 33.10 5.69 9.07
N PRO A 442 32.66 6.64 8.22
CA PRO A 442 33.56 7.29 7.27
C PRO A 442 34.66 8.12 7.91
N VAL A 443 34.46 8.64 9.13
CA VAL A 443 35.52 9.31 9.89
C VAL A 443 36.61 8.31 10.28
N TYR A 444 36.28 7.17 10.87
CA TYR A 444 37.23 6.15 11.25
C TYR A 444 37.89 5.44 10.06
N GLU A 445 37.18 5.34 8.92
CA GLU A 445 37.79 4.83 7.68
C GLU A 445 38.90 5.73 7.15
N ASN A 446 38.89 7.02 7.46
CA ASN A 446 39.81 8.03 6.91
C ASN A 446 40.74 8.65 7.96
N SER A 447 40.52 8.41 9.25
CA SER A 447 41.33 8.90 10.35
C SER A 447 41.50 7.86 11.44
N LEU A 448 42.30 8.15 12.43
CA LEU A 448 42.54 7.35 13.60
C LEU A 448 42.14 8.13 14.84
N ARG A 449 41.25 7.62 15.65
CA ARG A 449 40.88 8.22 16.93
C ARG A 449 41.91 7.86 18.00
N ILE A 450 42.65 8.85 18.46
CA ILE A 450 43.76 8.66 19.40
C ILE A 450 43.36 8.90 20.85
N SER A 451 42.27 9.62 21.09
CA SER A 451 41.71 9.83 22.43
C SER A 451 40.18 9.98 22.34
N LYS A 452 39.53 10.27 23.47
CA LYS A 452 38.09 10.53 23.48
C LYS A 452 37.69 11.67 22.53
N ASP A 453 38.52 12.71 22.44
CA ASP A 453 38.16 13.96 21.78
C ASP A 453 39.03 14.29 20.56
N GLU A 454 40.04 13.44 20.22
CA GLU A 454 41.03 13.76 19.18
C GLU A 454 41.16 12.63 18.12
N PHE A 455 41.33 13.11 16.90
CA PHE A 455 41.53 12.30 15.70
C PHE A 455 42.76 12.79 14.94
N VAL A 456 43.52 11.87 14.34
CA VAL A 456 44.67 12.17 13.50
C VAL A 456 44.61 11.41 12.17
N SER A 457 45.37 11.89 11.17
CA SER A 457 45.56 11.13 9.93
C SER A 457 46.19 9.77 10.24
N LYS A 458 45.73 8.71 9.56
CA LYS A 458 46.26 7.34 9.71
C LYS A 458 47.76 7.22 9.53
N SER A 459 48.39 8.10 8.77
CA SER A 459 49.85 8.13 8.55
C SER A 459 50.66 8.52 9.80
N GLN A 460 50.05 9.12 10.81
CA GLN A 460 50.75 9.62 12.03
C GLN A 460 50.98 8.54 13.07
N ALA A 461 50.21 7.41 13.02
CA ALA A 461 50.42 6.30 13.95
C ALA A 461 51.24 5.18 13.28
N LYS A 462 52.15 4.58 14.06
CA LYS A 462 52.94 3.45 13.61
C LYS A 462 52.72 2.26 14.57
N PHE A 463 51.95 1.30 14.10
CA PHE A 463 51.66 0.10 14.90
C PHE A 463 52.64 -1.02 14.57
N ASP A 464 53.28 -1.58 15.60
CA ASP A 464 53.86 -2.92 15.52
C ASP A 464 52.70 -3.94 15.69
N VAL A 465 52.13 -4.34 14.57
CA VAL A 465 50.93 -5.19 14.54
C VAL A 465 51.20 -6.54 15.21
N ILE A 466 52.37 -7.15 15.02
CA ILE A 466 52.69 -8.46 15.59
C ILE A 466 52.80 -8.35 17.11
N ALA A 467 53.57 -7.40 17.60
CA ALA A 467 53.75 -7.23 19.03
C ALA A 467 52.45 -6.80 19.72
N THR A 468 51.65 -5.92 19.09
CA THR A 468 50.37 -5.47 19.62
C THR A 468 49.34 -6.60 19.70
N ASP A 469 49.21 -7.42 18.64
CA ASP A 469 48.33 -8.59 18.64
C ASP A 469 48.76 -9.64 19.68
N ASN A 470 50.05 -9.82 19.91
CA ASN A 470 50.57 -10.74 20.96
C ASN A 470 50.23 -10.24 22.37
N VAL A 471 50.24 -8.93 22.60
CA VAL A 471 49.77 -8.34 23.87
C VAL A 471 48.26 -8.54 24.04
N LEU A 472 47.48 -8.34 22.99
CA LEU A 472 46.02 -8.54 23.03
C LEU A 472 45.66 -10.00 23.33
N GLU A 473 46.44 -10.99 22.89
CA GLU A 473 46.19 -12.40 23.20
C GLU A 473 46.21 -12.67 24.73
N GLN A 474 46.97 -11.90 25.50
CA GLN A 474 47.02 -12.04 26.96
C GLN A 474 45.73 -11.60 27.65
N PHE A 475 45.00 -10.64 27.04
CA PHE A 475 43.68 -10.19 27.52
C PHE A 475 42.54 -11.07 27.00
N CYS A 476 42.70 -11.66 25.83
CA CYS A 476 41.69 -12.48 25.18
C CYS A 476 41.90 -13.96 25.41
N ILE A 477 41.74 -14.42 26.67
CA ILE A 477 41.96 -15.83 27.08
C ILE A 477 40.98 -16.75 26.34
N GLY A 478 39.70 -16.35 26.18
CA GLY A 478 38.69 -17.05 25.37
C GLY A 478 38.66 -16.60 23.91
N ASP A 479 37.51 -16.67 23.30
CA ASP A 479 37.28 -16.27 21.92
C ASP A 479 37.13 -14.76 21.75
N TYR A 480 36.78 -14.04 22.81
CA TYR A 480 36.51 -12.61 22.80
C TYR A 480 36.78 -11.97 24.16
N VAL A 481 36.98 -10.64 24.13
CA VAL A 481 37.07 -9.78 25.32
C VAL A 481 36.40 -8.44 25.01
N SER A 482 35.77 -7.76 25.98
CA SER A 482 35.24 -6.42 25.74
C SER A 482 36.39 -5.43 25.61
N VAL A 483 36.19 -4.39 24.77
CA VAL A 483 37.19 -3.29 24.64
C VAL A 483 37.50 -2.66 25.99
N LYS A 484 36.52 -2.55 26.87
CA LYS A 484 36.67 -1.96 28.21
C LYS A 484 37.54 -2.77 29.14
N ASN A 485 37.61 -4.10 28.98
CA ASN A 485 38.38 -5.01 29.84
C ASN A 485 39.85 -5.08 29.44
N VAL A 486 40.25 -4.40 28.37
CA VAL A 486 41.65 -4.17 28.03
C VAL A 486 42.04 -2.81 28.62
N ASP A 487 42.58 -2.82 29.84
CA ASP A 487 42.84 -1.62 30.67
C ASP A 487 44.32 -1.41 31.06
N LEU A 488 45.16 -2.44 30.90
CA LEU A 488 46.60 -2.36 31.23
C LEU A 488 47.42 -2.03 29.97
N PHE A 489 47.41 -0.76 29.57
CA PHE A 489 48.09 -0.32 28.36
C PHE A 489 49.61 -0.22 28.43
N GLY A 490 50.22 -0.33 29.59
CA GLY A 490 51.67 -0.23 29.75
C GLY A 490 52.49 -1.31 29.04
N GLY A 491 51.88 -2.44 28.70
CA GLY A 491 52.53 -3.54 27.96
C GLY A 491 52.47 -3.40 26.43
N PHE A 492 51.70 -2.42 25.89
CA PHE A 492 51.55 -2.24 24.46
C PHE A 492 52.75 -1.53 23.82
N PRO A 493 53.15 -1.90 22.59
CA PRO A 493 54.20 -1.21 21.85
C PRO A 493 53.84 0.27 21.62
N ASN A 494 54.86 1.12 21.52
CA ASN A 494 54.67 2.53 21.25
C ASN A 494 54.05 2.73 19.85
N ALA A 495 52.86 3.35 19.79
CA ALA A 495 52.13 3.66 18.56
C ALA A 495 52.30 5.11 18.12
N GLY A 496 53.13 5.92 18.81
CA GLY A 496 53.24 7.36 18.63
C GLY A 496 52.26 8.18 19.50
N PHE A 497 51.27 7.51 20.09
CA PHE A 497 50.25 8.10 20.96
C PHE A 497 50.03 7.19 22.19
N PRO A 498 49.58 7.74 23.34
CA PRO A 498 49.23 6.96 24.50
C PRO A 498 48.05 6.01 24.20
N TRP A 499 48.25 4.72 24.52
CA TRP A 499 47.17 3.74 24.40
C TRP A 499 46.02 4.04 25.37
N ASN A 500 44.83 3.90 24.86
CA ASN A 500 43.55 4.07 25.54
C ASN A 500 42.46 3.29 24.79
N PRO A 501 41.25 3.14 25.35
CA PRO A 501 40.19 2.35 24.70
C PRO A 501 39.82 2.82 23.28
N PHE A 502 39.91 4.11 22.95
CA PHE A 502 39.59 4.63 21.61
C PHE A 502 40.68 4.30 20.59
N LEU A 503 41.95 4.45 20.95
CA LEU A 503 43.07 4.04 20.10
C LEU A 503 43.05 2.53 19.87
N LEU A 504 42.78 1.76 20.94
CA LEU A 504 42.61 0.31 20.84
C LEU A 504 41.48 -0.08 19.91
N GLN A 505 40.33 0.56 20.04
CA GLN A 505 39.17 0.32 19.15
C GLN A 505 39.54 0.58 17.70
N SER A 506 40.22 1.69 17.42
CA SER A 506 40.71 2.05 16.07
C SER A 506 41.73 1.02 15.56
N TYR A 507 42.65 0.57 16.39
CA TYR A 507 43.64 -0.45 16.03
C TYR A 507 42.97 -1.78 15.64
N VAL A 508 42.09 -2.28 16.50
CA VAL A 508 41.45 -3.58 16.27
C VAL A 508 40.53 -3.55 15.03
N ALA A 509 39.85 -2.41 14.78
CA ALA A 509 38.97 -2.27 13.65
C ALA A 509 39.71 -2.30 12.29
N PHE A 510 40.97 -1.74 12.24
CA PHE A 510 41.59 -1.47 10.93
C PHE A 510 43.00 -2.05 10.76
N TYR A 511 43.68 -2.52 11.82
CA TYR A 511 45.09 -2.89 11.74
C TYR A 511 45.37 -4.31 12.23
N SER A 512 44.68 -4.82 13.25
CA SER A 512 44.88 -6.15 13.80
C SER A 512 44.76 -7.23 12.74
N LYS A 513 45.60 -8.28 12.84
CA LYS A 513 45.59 -9.45 11.95
C LYS A 513 45.07 -10.71 12.66
N LYS A 514 45.02 -10.72 13.98
CA LYS A 514 44.50 -11.84 14.79
C LYS A 514 43.11 -11.58 15.34
N PHE A 515 42.69 -10.31 15.40
CA PHE A 515 41.44 -9.91 16.01
C PHE A 515 40.59 -9.08 15.07
N LYS A 516 39.27 -9.10 15.26
CA LYS A 516 38.27 -8.25 14.62
C LYS A 516 37.46 -7.56 15.71
N LEU A 517 37.06 -6.32 15.44
CA LEU A 517 36.14 -5.56 16.28
C LEU A 517 34.70 -5.91 15.90
N ILE A 518 33.90 -6.37 16.88
CA ILE A 518 32.46 -6.55 16.74
C ILE A 518 31.76 -5.58 17.68
N TYR A 519 30.94 -4.70 17.11
CA TYR A 519 30.34 -3.56 17.81
C TYR A 519 29.04 -3.13 17.16
N GLY A 520 28.23 -2.35 17.88
CA GLY A 520 26.97 -1.79 17.36
C GLY A 520 27.11 -0.40 16.71
N GLY A 521 28.36 0.04 16.41
CA GLY A 521 28.70 1.34 15.85
C GLY A 521 29.62 2.15 16.76
N PHE A 522 30.41 3.04 16.15
CA PHE A 522 31.26 3.99 16.88
C PHE A 522 30.41 5.07 17.56
N THR A 523 30.86 5.53 18.75
CA THR A 523 30.12 6.54 19.52
C THR A 523 31.03 7.68 19.99
N ALA A 524 30.44 8.86 20.23
CA ALA A 524 31.18 10.02 20.71
C ALA A 524 31.77 9.82 22.11
N LYS A 525 31.05 9.16 23.02
CA LYS A 525 31.37 9.19 24.46
C LYS A 525 32.12 7.97 24.98
N LYS A 526 32.04 6.82 24.31
CA LYS A 526 32.58 5.54 24.81
C LYS A 526 33.14 4.70 23.67
N ALA A 527 34.31 4.08 23.92
CA ALA A 527 34.75 2.98 23.09
C ALA A 527 34.06 1.69 23.59
N VAL A 528 33.22 1.10 22.73
CA VAL A 528 32.41 -0.08 23.07
C VAL A 528 32.57 -1.18 22.04
N GLY A 529 32.21 -2.39 22.42
CA GLY A 529 32.26 -3.58 21.56
C GLY A 529 33.12 -4.68 22.11
N ALA A 530 33.32 -5.71 21.30
CA ALA A 530 34.19 -6.87 21.64
C ALA A 530 35.34 -6.99 20.65
N ILE A 531 36.49 -7.29 21.17
CA ILE A 531 37.68 -7.75 20.46
C ILE A 531 37.54 -9.26 20.34
N VAL A 532 37.38 -9.77 19.12
CA VAL A 532 37.07 -11.17 18.84
C VAL A 532 38.20 -11.79 18.02
N LYS A 533 38.67 -12.98 18.37
CA LYS A 533 39.63 -13.73 17.55
C LYS A 533 39.05 -14.00 16.16
N ILE A 534 39.81 -13.76 15.11
CA ILE A 534 39.35 -13.99 13.71
C ILE A 534 38.97 -15.47 13.50
N SER A 535 39.66 -16.39 14.23
CA SER A 535 39.36 -17.83 14.20
C SER A 535 38.03 -18.22 14.87
N ALA A 536 37.43 -17.32 15.66
CA ALA A 536 36.18 -17.61 16.37
C ALA A 536 34.95 -17.43 15.46
N GLU A 537 33.99 -18.35 15.59
CA GLU A 537 32.70 -18.28 14.92
C GLU A 537 31.75 -17.29 15.62
N ILE A 538 32.15 -16.01 15.68
CA ILE A 538 31.39 -14.89 16.24
C ILE A 538 31.42 -13.79 15.18
N ASN A 539 30.30 -13.48 14.57
CA ASN A 539 30.26 -12.57 13.44
C ASN A 539 29.36 -11.35 13.64
N THR A 540 28.45 -11.40 14.60
CA THR A 540 27.51 -10.32 14.88
C THR A 540 27.61 -9.86 16.33
N ILE A 541 27.10 -8.66 16.59
CA ILE A 541 27.00 -8.14 17.96
C ILE A 541 26.03 -8.99 18.80
N ASP A 542 24.98 -9.57 18.19
CA ASP A 542 24.08 -10.50 18.87
C ASP A 542 24.83 -11.75 19.35
N ASP A 543 25.72 -12.33 18.53
CA ASP A 543 26.53 -13.49 18.92
C ASP A 543 27.41 -13.18 20.14
N VAL A 544 28.05 -11.99 20.13
CA VAL A 544 28.87 -11.53 21.29
C VAL A 544 28.00 -11.41 22.53
N ILE A 545 26.85 -10.74 22.43
CA ILE A 545 25.95 -10.48 23.55
C ILE A 545 25.41 -11.81 24.11
N ILE A 546 24.98 -12.73 23.26
CA ILE A 546 24.48 -14.06 23.66
C ILE A 546 25.55 -14.81 24.46
N ARG A 547 26.81 -14.86 23.97
CA ARG A 547 27.88 -15.53 24.65
C ARG A 547 28.28 -14.82 25.96
N ALA A 548 28.38 -13.48 25.94
CA ALA A 548 28.71 -12.70 27.13
C ALA A 548 27.68 -12.88 28.27
N LEU A 549 26.39 -12.92 27.91
CA LEU A 549 25.32 -13.20 28.87
C LEU A 549 25.30 -14.65 29.34
N ALA A 550 25.56 -15.59 28.43
CA ALA A 550 25.62 -17.01 28.80
C ALA A 550 26.79 -17.32 29.73
N ASP A 551 27.97 -16.71 29.53
CA ASP A 551 29.16 -16.86 30.34
C ASP A 551 29.10 -16.08 31.67
N SER A 552 28.12 -15.21 31.85
CA SER A 552 27.96 -14.42 33.07
C SER A 552 27.27 -15.19 34.20
N ASN A 553 27.46 -14.74 35.43
CA ASN A 553 26.77 -15.28 36.60
C ASN A 553 25.50 -14.52 36.97
N ILE A 554 25.00 -13.62 36.11
CA ILE A 554 23.81 -12.84 36.41
C ILE A 554 22.51 -13.63 36.16
N SER A 555 21.45 -13.22 36.83
CA SER A 555 20.09 -13.67 36.50
C SER A 555 19.70 -13.10 35.12
N LEU A 556 19.40 -13.98 34.15
CA LEU A 556 19.10 -13.62 32.77
C LEU A 556 17.68 -13.11 32.63
N ASN A 557 17.49 -11.81 32.88
CA ASN A 557 16.33 -11.02 32.49
C ASN A 557 16.81 -9.76 31.73
N SER A 558 15.91 -9.07 31.05
CA SER A 558 16.27 -7.97 30.15
C SER A 558 16.96 -6.81 30.88
N ASP A 559 16.52 -6.44 32.10
CA ASP A 559 17.10 -5.33 32.86
C ASP A 559 18.52 -5.64 33.32
N ASN A 560 18.72 -6.79 33.94
CA ASN A 560 20.07 -7.23 34.41
C ASN A 560 21.02 -7.41 33.22
N ALA A 561 20.53 -7.94 32.11
CA ALA A 561 21.31 -8.11 30.89
C ALA A 561 21.76 -6.75 30.34
N LEU A 562 20.88 -5.78 30.22
CA LEU A 562 21.21 -4.43 29.75
C LEU A 562 22.21 -3.74 30.67
N GLN A 563 22.04 -3.86 31.99
CA GLN A 563 22.97 -3.32 32.96
C GLN A 563 24.36 -3.95 32.82
N TYR A 564 24.44 -5.28 32.79
CA TYR A 564 25.68 -6.04 32.66
C TYR A 564 26.45 -5.69 31.37
N LEU A 565 25.75 -5.69 30.23
CA LEU A 565 26.33 -5.35 28.93
C LEU A 565 26.86 -3.92 28.86
N TYR A 566 26.12 -2.98 29.46
CA TYR A 566 26.54 -1.59 29.55
C TYR A 566 27.76 -1.41 30.48
N ASP A 567 27.77 -2.07 31.64
CA ASP A 567 28.84 -1.97 32.59
C ASP A 567 30.14 -2.57 32.06
N LEU A 568 30.05 -3.66 31.29
CA LEU A 568 31.21 -4.26 30.63
C LEU A 568 31.57 -3.61 29.29
N GLY A 569 30.81 -2.62 28.81
CA GLY A 569 31.14 -1.88 27.60
C GLY A 569 30.85 -2.61 26.29
N TYR A 570 29.97 -3.60 26.27
CA TYR A 570 29.50 -4.21 25.02
C TYR A 570 28.53 -3.31 24.28
N ILE A 571 27.73 -2.54 25.03
CA ILE A 571 26.76 -1.57 24.50
C ILE A 571 27.01 -0.17 25.09
N ALA A 572 26.71 0.87 24.30
CA ALA A 572 26.94 2.27 24.69
C ALA A 572 25.84 2.85 25.60
N ARG A 573 24.65 2.31 25.55
CA ARG A 573 23.46 2.75 26.29
C ARG A 573 22.76 1.53 26.90
N ARG A 574 21.98 1.74 28.00
CA ARG A 574 21.14 0.69 28.59
C ARG A 574 19.89 0.43 27.76
N SER A 575 20.07 0.21 26.47
CA SER A 575 19.01 -0.15 25.55
C SER A 575 19.56 -0.99 24.41
N TYR A 576 18.83 -2.01 24.02
CA TYR A 576 19.14 -2.88 22.88
C TYR A 576 17.85 -3.41 22.29
N ASN A 577 17.63 -3.21 20.99
CA ASN A 577 16.34 -3.48 20.36
C ASN A 577 15.89 -4.96 20.43
N ASN A 578 16.85 -5.89 20.42
CA ASN A 578 16.59 -7.33 20.41
C ASN A 578 16.87 -7.99 21.77
N ILE A 579 16.82 -7.25 22.89
CA ILE A 579 17.28 -7.76 24.21
C ILE A 579 16.57 -9.04 24.64
N ASP A 580 15.25 -9.14 24.48
CA ASP A 580 14.46 -10.31 24.87
C ASP A 580 14.86 -11.56 24.07
N PHE A 581 15.14 -11.39 22.78
CA PHE A 581 15.63 -12.46 21.91
C PHE A 581 17.00 -12.94 22.33
N VAL A 582 17.97 -12.04 22.52
CA VAL A 582 19.34 -12.43 22.89
C VAL A 582 19.40 -13.02 24.29
N VAL A 583 18.61 -12.53 25.24
CA VAL A 583 18.46 -13.12 26.58
C VAL A 583 17.91 -14.56 26.52
N SER A 584 16.87 -14.77 25.70
CA SER A 584 16.30 -16.10 25.49
C SER A 584 17.32 -17.07 24.89
N LYS A 585 18.07 -16.63 23.87
CA LYS A 585 19.16 -17.42 23.27
C LYS A 585 20.31 -17.69 24.26
N ALA A 586 20.68 -16.70 25.07
CA ALA A 586 21.72 -16.87 26.10
C ALA A 586 21.33 -17.90 27.17
N LYS A 587 20.04 -17.96 27.56
CA LYS A 587 19.53 -19.02 28.47
C LYS A 587 19.71 -20.42 27.87
N LEU A 588 19.34 -20.58 26.59
CA LEU A 588 19.52 -21.86 25.89
C LEU A 588 20.98 -22.24 25.74
N TYR A 589 21.84 -21.28 25.39
CA TYR A 589 23.27 -21.51 25.25
C TYR A 589 23.95 -21.84 26.59
N ARG A 590 23.55 -21.19 27.71
CA ARG A 590 24.01 -21.50 29.06
C ARG A 590 23.60 -22.91 29.49
N ALA A 591 22.37 -23.33 29.19
CA ALA A 591 21.87 -24.66 29.48
C ALA A 591 22.65 -25.74 28.71
N SER A 592 23.00 -25.51 27.44
CA SER A 592 23.77 -26.46 26.62
C SER A 592 25.25 -26.60 27.04
N LYS A 593 25.79 -25.66 27.83
CA LYS A 593 27.15 -25.75 28.39
C LYS A 593 27.21 -26.46 29.75
N GLY A 594 26.05 -26.63 30.40
CA GLY A 594 25.94 -27.25 31.73
C GLY A 594 25.71 -28.78 31.71
N ASP A 595 25.52 -29.34 30.54
CA ASP A 595 25.48 -30.77 30.25
C ASP A 595 26.86 -31.19 29.68
#